data_51cba0a5b70f2621c1249f41e097dbf4
#
_entry.id   51cba0a5b70f2621c1249f41e097dbf4
#
_cell.length_a   1.000
_cell.length_b   1.000
_cell.length_c   1.000
_cell.angle_alpha   90.00
_cell.angle_beta   90.00
_cell.angle_gamma   90.00
#
_symmetry.space_group_name_H-M   'P 1'
#
loop_
_entity.id
_entity.type
_entity.pdbx_description
1 polymer ?
#
loop_
_entity_poly.entity_id
_entity_poly.type
_entity_poly.pdbx_seq_one_letter_code
_entity_poly.pdbx_strand_id
1 'polypeptide(L)'
;MDVKTTLDLSGKTVVITGASRGIGAETARRMAAAGARVIVNYHGSDAAADAVVGQIGERAVAMRADVADPQAVKKLMDDVVARFGTIDVLVNNAAVFEYNPFDADDYDAWQRGWRRTFDLNVFAAANAAWLAMRAMRRAGGGKIINVASRAAFRGETEFADYGASKAALVNLTRSIARGCAKDNIVASCVAPGFIETEMAKPELEAHREEIINQIPLRRVGSVGDVAGVILFLASPMGDYLNGGTIDINGGSWFQ
;
A
#
# COMPACT_ATOMS: atom_id res chain seq x y z
N MET A 1 2.87 -33.64 7.95
CA MET A 1 3.04 -32.27 7.42
C MET A 1 2.59 -31.32 8.50
N ASP A 2 3.52 -30.62 9.15
CA ASP A 2 3.14 -29.56 10.08
C ASP A 2 2.47 -28.45 9.27
N VAL A 3 1.17 -28.31 9.41
CA VAL A 3 0.42 -27.17 8.87
C VAL A 3 0.87 -25.96 9.68
N LYS A 4 1.85 -25.21 9.18
CA LYS A 4 2.17 -23.88 9.73
C LYS A 4 0.98 -22.98 9.46
N THR A 5 0.04 -22.96 10.37
CA THR A 5 -1.18 -22.12 10.37
C THR A 5 -0.89 -20.68 10.85
N THR A 6 0.37 -20.28 10.91
CA THR A 6 0.76 -19.01 11.50
C THR A 6 1.06 -17.97 10.44
N LEU A 7 0.57 -16.78 10.68
CA LEU A 7 0.93 -15.55 9.94
C LEU A 7 2.37 -15.11 10.33
N ASP A 8 3.31 -16.08 10.37
CA ASP A 8 4.68 -15.86 10.81
C ASP A 8 5.51 -15.24 9.68
N LEU A 9 6.12 -14.10 9.97
CA LEU A 9 7.03 -13.37 9.12
C LEU A 9 8.45 -13.28 9.73
N SER A 10 8.79 -14.18 10.65
CA SER A 10 10.11 -14.20 11.31
C SER A 10 11.24 -14.28 10.28
N GLY A 11 12.23 -13.40 10.43
CA GLY A 11 13.36 -13.30 9.52
C GLY A 11 13.08 -12.55 8.22
N LYS A 12 11.85 -12.10 7.98
CA LYS A 12 11.48 -11.34 6.78
C LYS A 12 11.77 -9.85 6.93
N THR A 13 12.27 -9.24 5.85
CA THR A 13 12.46 -7.80 5.72
C THR A 13 11.32 -7.22 4.89
N VAL A 14 10.53 -6.33 5.49
CA VAL A 14 9.33 -5.73 4.91
C VAL A 14 9.54 -4.24 4.72
N VAL A 15 9.31 -3.74 3.52
CA VAL A 15 9.27 -2.29 3.21
C VAL A 15 7.83 -1.85 3.03
N ILE A 16 7.40 -0.82 3.75
CA ILE A 16 6.06 -0.25 3.62
C ILE A 16 6.19 1.23 3.30
N THR A 17 5.72 1.66 2.13
CA THR A 17 5.74 3.07 1.74
C THR A 17 4.61 3.84 2.41
N GLY A 18 4.88 5.08 2.85
CA GLY A 18 3.90 5.90 3.54
C GLY A 18 3.42 5.31 4.87
N ALA A 19 4.34 4.72 5.66
CA ALA A 19 4.01 3.94 6.84
C ALA A 19 4.00 4.71 8.16
N SER A 20 4.09 6.06 8.14
CA SER A 20 4.07 6.86 9.38
C SER A 20 2.66 7.07 9.97
N ARG A 21 1.59 6.74 9.23
CA ARG A 21 0.19 6.90 9.67
C ARG A 21 -0.76 5.94 8.96
N GLY A 22 -2.02 5.92 9.40
CA GLY A 22 -3.12 5.22 8.74
C GLY A 22 -2.87 3.72 8.54
N ILE A 23 -3.27 3.22 7.37
CA ILE A 23 -3.15 1.80 6.99
C ILE A 23 -1.70 1.33 7.04
N GLY A 24 -0.75 2.15 6.54
CA GLY A 24 0.67 1.80 6.54
C GLY A 24 1.24 1.59 7.93
N ALA A 25 0.91 2.46 8.88
CA ALA A 25 1.37 2.35 10.27
C ALA A 25 0.80 1.11 10.97
N GLU A 26 -0.49 0.83 10.79
CA GLU A 26 -1.11 -0.37 11.36
C GLU A 26 -0.56 -1.65 10.72
N THR A 27 -0.31 -1.62 9.41
CA THR A 27 0.36 -2.72 8.71
C THR A 27 1.77 -2.96 9.28
N ALA A 28 2.53 -1.89 9.54
CA ALA A 28 3.86 -1.99 10.13
C ALA A 28 3.83 -2.66 11.51
N ARG A 29 2.89 -2.27 12.38
CA ARG A 29 2.73 -2.89 13.71
C ARG A 29 2.41 -4.38 13.62
N ARG A 30 1.45 -4.76 12.77
CA ARG A 30 1.04 -6.15 12.62
C ARG A 30 2.14 -7.04 12.03
N MET A 31 2.85 -6.55 11.03
CA MET A 31 3.96 -7.30 10.45
C MET A 31 5.13 -7.48 11.43
N ALA A 32 5.44 -6.45 12.22
CA ALA A 32 6.43 -6.56 13.28
C ALA A 32 6.00 -7.52 14.40
N ALA A 33 4.72 -7.50 14.78
CA ALA A 33 4.15 -8.45 15.73
C ALA A 33 4.20 -9.90 15.19
N ALA A 34 4.12 -10.08 13.88
CA ALA A 34 4.32 -11.37 13.19
C ALA A 34 5.81 -11.75 13.02
N GLY A 35 6.75 -11.01 13.61
CA GLY A 35 8.17 -11.32 13.62
C GLY A 35 9.02 -10.66 12.53
N ALA A 36 8.42 -9.89 11.64
CA ALA A 36 9.16 -9.23 10.57
C ALA A 36 10.03 -8.06 11.08
N ARG A 37 11.12 -7.80 10.37
CA ARG A 37 11.78 -6.50 10.39
C ARG A 37 11.08 -5.55 9.44
N VAL A 38 10.66 -4.38 9.91
CA VAL A 38 9.82 -3.46 9.14
C VAL A 38 10.55 -2.14 8.89
N ILE A 39 10.61 -1.75 7.64
CA ILE A 39 11.06 -0.44 7.20
C ILE A 39 9.83 0.45 7.05
N VAL A 40 9.72 1.41 7.97
CA VAL A 40 8.69 2.45 7.99
C VAL A 40 9.17 3.59 7.09
N ASN A 41 8.83 3.53 5.79
CA ASN A 41 9.12 4.66 4.92
C ASN A 41 8.12 5.79 5.14
N TYR A 42 8.62 7.00 5.13
CA TYR A 42 7.85 8.24 5.27
C TYR A 42 8.52 9.40 4.53
N HIS A 43 7.77 10.49 4.30
CA HIS A 43 8.34 11.72 3.72
C HIS A 43 8.15 12.94 4.61
N GLY A 44 6.95 13.20 5.13
CA GLY A 44 6.55 14.50 5.67
C GLY A 44 6.73 14.71 7.17
N SER A 45 6.75 13.64 8.00
CA SER A 45 6.76 13.81 9.46
C SER A 45 7.67 12.81 10.16
N ASP A 46 8.80 13.29 10.62
CA ASP A 46 9.76 12.51 11.41
C ASP A 46 9.09 12.05 12.72
N ALA A 47 8.40 12.94 13.43
CA ALA A 47 7.75 12.62 14.70
C ALA A 47 6.67 11.50 14.56
N ALA A 48 5.91 11.49 13.46
CA ALA A 48 4.93 10.44 13.23
C ALA A 48 5.61 9.08 12.94
N ALA A 49 6.70 9.07 12.18
CA ALA A 49 7.47 7.86 11.91
C ALA A 49 8.14 7.33 13.18
N ASP A 50 8.74 8.21 13.97
CA ASP A 50 9.38 7.87 15.24
C ASP A 50 8.38 7.29 16.24
N ALA A 51 7.16 7.82 16.28
CA ALA A 51 6.09 7.29 17.12
C ALA A 51 5.72 5.86 16.72
N VAL A 52 5.64 5.53 15.42
CA VAL A 52 5.38 4.16 14.95
C VAL A 52 6.53 3.24 15.30
N VAL A 53 7.78 3.67 15.06
CA VAL A 53 8.98 2.88 15.40
C VAL A 53 9.09 2.67 16.91
N GLY A 54 8.84 3.71 17.72
CA GLY A 54 8.84 3.60 19.18
C GLY A 54 7.82 2.60 19.72
N GLN A 55 6.64 2.50 19.10
CA GLN A 55 5.62 1.50 19.47
C GLN A 55 6.01 0.06 19.09
N ILE A 56 6.75 -0.10 18.00
CA ILE A 56 7.18 -1.43 17.51
C ILE A 56 8.47 -1.90 18.20
N GLY A 57 9.38 -0.97 18.48
CA GLY A 57 10.69 -1.27 19.06
C GLY A 57 11.72 -1.72 18.02
N GLU A 58 12.64 -2.60 18.42
CA GLU A 58 13.83 -2.99 17.65
C GLU A 58 13.56 -3.61 16.26
N ARG A 59 12.33 -4.06 16.00
CA ARG A 59 11.95 -4.62 14.69
C ARG A 59 11.60 -3.58 13.65
N ALA A 60 11.54 -2.30 13.99
CA ALA A 60 11.20 -1.25 13.04
C ALA A 60 12.35 -0.27 12.85
N VAL A 61 12.47 0.24 11.63
CA VAL A 61 13.40 1.32 11.28
C VAL A 61 12.67 2.35 10.43
N ALA A 62 12.70 3.61 10.85
CA ALA A 62 12.20 4.71 10.06
C ALA A 62 13.22 5.09 8.99
N MET A 63 12.79 5.21 7.73
CA MET A 63 13.62 5.65 6.62
C MET A 63 12.89 6.72 5.80
N ARG A 64 13.41 7.94 5.85
CA ARG A 64 12.84 9.07 5.10
C ARG A 64 13.19 8.98 3.63
N ALA A 65 12.19 9.01 2.76
CA ALA A 65 12.33 9.17 1.32
C ALA A 65 11.01 9.64 0.73
N ASP A 66 11.07 10.60 -0.19
CA ASP A 66 9.95 10.90 -1.07
C ASP A 66 9.91 9.85 -2.18
N VAL A 67 8.92 8.96 -2.13
CA VAL A 67 8.82 7.88 -3.12
C VAL A 67 8.32 8.35 -4.49
N ALA A 68 7.84 9.58 -4.60
CA ALA A 68 7.55 10.20 -5.89
C ALA A 68 8.83 10.60 -6.64
N ASP A 69 9.96 10.78 -5.93
CA ASP A 69 11.27 10.98 -6.54
C ASP A 69 11.94 9.63 -6.88
N PRO A 70 12.17 9.31 -8.17
CA PRO A 70 12.81 8.06 -8.58
C PRO A 70 14.19 7.82 -7.98
N GLN A 71 14.95 8.88 -7.70
CA GLN A 71 16.29 8.76 -7.10
C GLN A 71 16.20 8.49 -5.59
N ALA A 72 15.24 9.12 -4.92
CA ALA A 72 15.02 8.89 -3.50
C ALA A 72 14.52 7.47 -3.24
N VAL A 73 13.57 6.95 -4.06
CA VAL A 73 13.11 5.57 -3.91
C VAL A 73 14.22 4.57 -4.23
N LYS A 74 15.05 4.86 -5.24
CA LYS A 74 16.21 4.01 -5.53
C LYS A 74 17.16 3.94 -4.35
N LYS A 75 17.52 5.09 -3.79
CA LYS A 75 18.39 5.16 -2.60
C LYS A 75 17.80 4.41 -1.42
N LEU A 76 16.50 4.58 -1.14
CA LEU A 76 15.79 3.86 -0.08
C LEU A 76 15.96 2.35 -0.23
N MET A 77 15.67 1.81 -1.41
CA MET A 77 15.74 0.36 -1.65
C MET A 77 17.17 -0.18 -1.59
N ASP A 78 18.14 0.58 -2.12
CA ASP A 78 19.56 0.23 -2.04
C ASP A 78 20.05 0.21 -0.59
N ASP A 79 19.69 1.21 0.22
CA ASP A 79 20.03 1.30 1.66
C ASP A 79 19.42 0.12 2.45
N VAL A 80 18.17 -0.25 2.14
CA VAL A 80 17.53 -1.42 2.77
C VAL A 80 18.30 -2.71 2.43
N VAL A 81 18.63 -2.91 1.16
CA VAL A 81 19.39 -4.10 0.73
C VAL A 81 20.80 -4.12 1.33
N ALA A 82 21.49 -2.98 1.35
CA ALA A 82 22.82 -2.87 1.96
C ALA A 82 22.82 -3.20 3.46
N ARG A 83 21.77 -2.77 4.17
CA ARG A 83 21.67 -2.96 5.63
C ARG A 83 21.13 -4.33 6.05
N PHE A 84 20.18 -4.90 5.27
CA PHE A 84 19.42 -6.07 5.68
C PHE A 84 19.54 -7.26 4.70
N GLY A 85 20.28 -7.10 3.61
CA GLY A 85 20.58 -8.16 2.64
C GLY A 85 19.51 -8.36 1.58
N THR A 86 18.23 -8.17 1.92
CA THR A 86 17.12 -8.42 1.00
C THR A 86 15.91 -7.56 1.31
N ILE A 87 14.92 -7.61 0.42
CA ILE A 87 13.52 -7.18 0.62
C ILE A 87 12.68 -8.41 0.33
N ASP A 88 12.01 -8.96 1.35
CA ASP A 88 11.13 -10.12 1.20
C ASP A 88 9.70 -9.70 0.84
N VAL A 89 9.24 -8.57 1.39
CA VAL A 89 7.89 -8.04 1.15
C VAL A 89 7.96 -6.55 0.89
N LEU A 90 7.30 -6.11 -0.16
CA LEU A 90 7.04 -4.69 -0.45
C LEU A 90 5.54 -4.41 -0.33
N VAL A 91 5.17 -3.42 0.46
CA VAL A 91 3.80 -2.88 0.51
C VAL A 91 3.80 -1.47 -0.07
N ASN A 92 3.26 -1.31 -1.26
CA ASN A 92 3.05 -0.02 -1.90
C ASN A 92 1.75 0.58 -1.34
N ASN A 93 1.89 1.41 -0.29
CA ASN A 93 0.78 2.03 0.42
C ASN A 93 0.76 3.56 0.28
N ALA A 94 1.90 4.21 0.03
CA ALA A 94 1.95 5.66 -0.16
C ALA A 94 1.00 6.12 -1.28
N ALA A 95 0.19 7.14 -0.99
CA ALA A 95 -0.75 7.69 -1.95
C ALA A 95 -1.16 9.12 -1.56
N VAL A 96 -1.69 9.85 -2.54
CA VAL A 96 -2.50 11.06 -2.34
C VAL A 96 -3.93 10.82 -2.81
N PHE A 97 -4.86 11.53 -2.18
CA PHE A 97 -6.28 11.58 -2.50
C PHE A 97 -6.69 13.04 -2.37
N GLU A 98 -6.77 13.76 -3.49
CA GLU A 98 -6.98 15.20 -3.54
C GLU A 98 -8.13 15.51 -4.49
N TYR A 99 -8.93 16.51 -4.13
CA TYR A 99 -10.05 16.99 -4.95
C TYR A 99 -9.52 17.53 -6.29
N ASN A 100 -10.01 16.98 -7.38
CA ASN A 100 -9.58 17.34 -8.73
C ASN A 100 -10.68 17.04 -9.76
N PRO A 101 -11.81 17.78 -9.73
CA PRO A 101 -12.99 17.50 -10.54
C PRO A 101 -12.79 17.90 -12.01
N PHE A 102 -13.64 17.36 -12.90
CA PHE A 102 -13.59 17.68 -14.32
C PHE A 102 -14.11 19.07 -14.67
N ASP A 103 -14.89 19.71 -13.80
CA ASP A 103 -15.42 21.06 -13.96
C ASP A 103 -14.55 22.15 -13.33
N ALA A 104 -13.29 21.83 -13.01
CA ALA A 104 -12.32 22.80 -12.52
C ALA A 104 -12.06 23.91 -13.58
N ASP A 105 -12.08 25.17 -13.14
CA ASP A 105 -11.88 26.33 -14.02
C ASP A 105 -10.42 26.49 -14.49
N ASP A 106 -9.44 26.02 -13.70
CA ASP A 106 -8.00 26.12 -13.99
C ASP A 106 -7.46 24.80 -14.57
N TYR A 107 -7.35 24.71 -15.88
CA TYR A 107 -6.80 23.55 -16.58
C TYR A 107 -5.37 23.21 -16.16
N ASP A 108 -4.52 24.20 -15.93
CA ASP A 108 -3.12 23.94 -15.54
C ASP A 108 -3.03 23.38 -14.11
N ALA A 109 -3.86 23.89 -13.19
CA ALA A 109 -3.96 23.33 -11.84
C ALA A 109 -4.51 21.90 -11.87
N TRP A 110 -5.57 21.67 -12.65
CA TRP A 110 -6.16 20.34 -12.85
C TRP A 110 -5.12 19.35 -13.41
N GLN A 111 -4.36 19.74 -14.44
CA GLN A 111 -3.31 18.89 -15.01
C GLN A 111 -2.17 18.62 -14.03
N ARG A 112 -1.78 19.59 -13.19
CA ARG A 112 -0.79 19.38 -12.14
C ARG A 112 -1.26 18.35 -11.10
N GLY A 113 -2.55 18.38 -10.74
CA GLY A 113 -3.19 17.38 -9.87
C GLY A 113 -3.04 15.96 -10.43
N TRP A 114 -3.40 15.75 -11.72
CA TRP A 114 -3.23 14.48 -12.41
C TRP A 114 -1.79 13.97 -12.37
N ARG A 115 -0.82 14.82 -12.69
CA ARG A 115 0.60 14.44 -12.66
C ARG A 115 1.03 14.02 -11.27
N ARG A 116 0.74 14.84 -10.27
CA ARG A 116 1.09 14.55 -8.88
C ARG A 116 0.48 13.24 -8.39
N THR A 117 -0.79 13.00 -8.70
CA THR A 117 -1.47 11.76 -8.35
C THR A 117 -0.80 10.56 -9.01
N PHE A 118 -0.47 10.63 -10.30
CA PHE A 118 0.19 9.52 -10.98
C PHE A 118 1.64 9.33 -10.56
N ASP A 119 2.39 10.39 -10.32
CA ASP A 119 3.77 10.31 -9.85
C ASP A 119 3.84 9.54 -8.52
N LEU A 120 2.97 9.87 -7.56
CA LEU A 120 2.99 9.22 -6.25
C LEU A 120 2.24 7.88 -6.24
N ASN A 121 1.04 7.80 -6.82
CA ASN A 121 0.22 6.60 -6.69
C ASN A 121 0.63 5.48 -7.65
N VAL A 122 1.23 5.81 -8.80
CA VAL A 122 1.54 4.84 -9.87
C VAL A 122 3.04 4.67 -10.06
N PHE A 123 3.75 5.75 -10.43
CA PHE A 123 5.17 5.65 -10.75
C PHE A 123 6.02 5.30 -9.53
N ALA A 124 5.71 5.84 -8.36
CA ALA A 124 6.37 5.45 -7.12
C ALA A 124 6.25 3.95 -6.85
N ALA A 125 5.03 3.39 -6.97
CA ALA A 125 4.79 1.97 -6.77
C ALA A 125 5.50 1.10 -7.82
N ALA A 126 5.50 1.52 -9.09
CA ALA A 126 6.19 0.81 -10.17
C ALA A 126 7.71 0.80 -9.97
N ASN A 127 8.30 1.95 -9.62
CA ASN A 127 9.72 2.08 -9.33
C ASN A 127 10.14 1.23 -8.13
N ALA A 128 9.38 1.33 -7.02
CA ALA A 128 9.63 0.53 -5.83
C ALA A 128 9.53 -0.97 -6.11
N ALA A 129 8.50 -1.40 -6.87
CA ALA A 129 8.33 -2.79 -7.27
C ALA A 129 9.51 -3.28 -8.12
N TRP A 130 9.93 -2.51 -9.14
CA TRP A 130 11.05 -2.88 -9.99
C TRP A 130 12.36 -3.07 -9.20
N LEU A 131 12.64 -2.16 -8.26
CA LEU A 131 13.82 -2.21 -7.40
C LEU A 131 13.77 -3.39 -6.43
N ALA A 132 12.62 -3.60 -5.77
CA ALA A 132 12.41 -4.71 -4.84
C ALA A 132 12.54 -6.07 -5.56
N MET A 133 11.95 -6.23 -6.75
CA MET A 133 12.04 -7.46 -7.53
C MET A 133 13.49 -7.86 -7.87
N ARG A 134 14.41 -6.92 -8.00
CA ARG A 134 15.84 -7.23 -8.18
C ARG A 134 16.46 -7.88 -6.94
N ALA A 135 16.08 -7.40 -5.75
CA ALA A 135 16.51 -8.02 -4.50
C ALA A 135 15.83 -9.39 -4.30
N MET A 136 14.52 -9.47 -4.56
CA MET A 136 13.73 -10.69 -4.44
C MET A 136 14.26 -11.81 -5.32
N ARG A 137 14.63 -11.54 -6.58
CA ARG A 137 15.23 -12.54 -7.47
C ARG A 137 16.53 -13.12 -6.91
N ARG A 138 17.39 -12.30 -6.31
CA ARG A 138 18.63 -12.77 -5.67
C ARG A 138 18.39 -13.60 -4.42
N ALA A 139 17.28 -13.33 -3.73
CA ALA A 139 16.87 -14.03 -2.52
C ALA A 139 16.00 -15.28 -2.79
N GLY A 140 15.67 -15.56 -4.05
CA GLY A 140 14.85 -16.73 -4.44
C GLY A 140 13.34 -16.50 -4.39
N GLY A 141 12.88 -15.26 -4.30
CA GLY A 141 11.46 -14.89 -4.35
C GLY A 141 11.10 -13.76 -3.41
N GLY A 142 9.83 -13.37 -3.41
CA GLY A 142 9.31 -12.31 -2.55
C GLY A 142 7.85 -11.98 -2.84
N LYS A 143 7.33 -10.96 -2.15
CA LYS A 143 5.93 -10.55 -2.29
C LYS A 143 5.77 -9.06 -2.48
N ILE A 144 4.85 -8.68 -3.36
CA ILE A 144 4.47 -7.29 -3.60
C ILE A 144 2.98 -7.16 -3.32
N ILE A 145 2.62 -6.22 -2.46
CA ILE A 145 1.22 -5.94 -2.12
C ILE A 145 0.94 -4.47 -2.43
N ASN A 146 0.02 -4.24 -3.37
CA ASN A 146 -0.38 -2.90 -3.77
C ASN A 146 -1.69 -2.51 -3.06
N VAL A 147 -1.71 -1.32 -2.46
CA VAL A 147 -2.93 -0.77 -1.84
C VAL A 147 -3.63 0.11 -2.87
N ALA A 148 -4.61 -0.49 -3.57
CA ALA A 148 -5.48 0.21 -4.50
C ALA A 148 -6.66 0.89 -3.76
N SER A 149 -7.87 0.79 -4.28
CA SER A 149 -9.12 1.29 -3.72
C SER A 149 -10.30 0.70 -4.48
N ARG A 150 -11.50 0.69 -3.90
CA ARG A 150 -12.75 0.47 -4.64
C ARG A 150 -12.94 1.48 -5.77
N ALA A 151 -12.36 2.68 -5.65
CA ALA A 151 -12.34 3.71 -6.68
C ALA A 151 -11.76 3.22 -8.02
N ALA A 152 -10.88 2.22 -8.00
CA ALA A 152 -10.32 1.60 -9.20
C ALA A 152 -11.38 0.96 -10.12
N PHE A 153 -12.57 0.66 -9.60
CA PHE A 153 -13.60 -0.11 -10.30
C PHE A 153 -14.90 0.66 -10.51
N ARG A 154 -15.22 1.62 -9.62
CA ARG A 154 -16.53 2.30 -9.68
C ARG A 154 -16.51 3.65 -10.39
N GLY A 155 -15.35 4.25 -10.59
CA GLY A 155 -15.22 5.64 -10.98
C GLY A 155 -15.47 6.61 -9.82
N GLU A 156 -14.85 7.78 -9.89
CA GLU A 156 -15.04 8.87 -8.91
C GLU A 156 -15.16 10.18 -9.67
N THR A 157 -16.22 10.96 -9.43
CA THR A 157 -16.50 12.19 -10.19
C THR A 157 -15.57 13.32 -9.82
N GLU A 158 -15.24 13.45 -8.55
CA GLU A 158 -14.43 14.52 -7.98
C GLU A 158 -12.96 14.15 -7.78
N PHE A 159 -12.64 12.86 -7.93
CA PHE A 159 -11.33 12.26 -7.72
C PHE A 159 -10.98 11.30 -8.87
N ALA A 160 -11.23 11.73 -10.11
CA ALA A 160 -11.08 10.86 -11.28
C ALA A 160 -9.63 10.39 -11.50
N ASP A 161 -8.66 11.26 -11.28
CA ASP A 161 -7.22 10.95 -11.33
C ASP A 161 -6.84 9.90 -10.29
N TYR A 162 -7.40 9.99 -9.07
CA TYR A 162 -7.21 8.97 -8.03
C TYR A 162 -7.78 7.63 -8.48
N GLY A 163 -9.04 7.58 -8.92
CA GLY A 163 -9.67 6.36 -9.40
C GLY A 163 -8.86 5.70 -10.52
N ALA A 164 -8.45 6.49 -11.53
CA ALA A 164 -7.60 6.04 -12.63
C ALA A 164 -6.24 5.52 -12.13
N SER A 165 -5.59 6.20 -11.19
CA SER A 165 -4.32 5.77 -10.61
C SER A 165 -4.44 4.42 -9.88
N LYS A 166 -5.55 4.21 -9.16
CA LYS A 166 -5.80 2.95 -8.44
C LYS A 166 -6.15 1.79 -9.38
N ALA A 167 -6.83 2.07 -10.51
CA ALA A 167 -7.03 1.09 -11.58
C ALA A 167 -5.68 0.69 -12.23
N ALA A 168 -4.78 1.64 -12.43
CA ALA A 168 -3.43 1.35 -12.91
C ALA A 168 -2.66 0.41 -11.96
N LEU A 169 -2.78 0.58 -10.64
CA LEU A 169 -2.16 -0.34 -9.65
C LEU A 169 -2.72 -1.76 -9.73
N VAL A 170 -4.03 -1.91 -9.93
CA VAL A 170 -4.67 -3.23 -10.11
C VAL A 170 -4.07 -3.93 -11.34
N ASN A 171 -3.94 -3.22 -12.46
CA ASN A 171 -3.37 -3.79 -13.68
C ASN A 171 -1.86 -4.05 -13.54
N LEU A 172 -1.11 -3.15 -12.90
CA LEU A 172 0.30 -3.36 -12.57
C LEU A 172 0.51 -4.64 -11.75
N THR A 173 -0.35 -4.89 -10.75
CA THR A 173 -0.32 -6.12 -9.95
C THR A 173 -0.45 -7.37 -10.82
N ARG A 174 -1.42 -7.38 -11.74
CA ARG A 174 -1.64 -8.49 -12.69
C ARG A 174 -0.44 -8.69 -13.61
N SER A 175 0.18 -7.61 -14.07
CA SER A 175 1.36 -7.63 -14.93
C SER A 175 2.57 -8.24 -14.21
N ILE A 176 2.83 -7.83 -12.95
CA ILE A 176 3.90 -8.39 -12.11
C ILE A 176 3.62 -9.87 -11.84
N ALA A 177 2.40 -10.22 -11.44
CA ALA A 177 2.00 -11.59 -11.14
C ALA A 177 2.25 -12.54 -12.32
N ARG A 178 1.94 -12.11 -13.54
CA ARG A 178 2.18 -12.92 -14.76
C ARG A 178 3.66 -12.98 -15.17
N GLY A 179 4.35 -11.84 -15.10
CA GLY A 179 5.71 -11.73 -15.60
C GLY A 179 6.78 -12.29 -14.66
N CYS A 180 6.53 -12.29 -13.35
CA CYS A 180 7.54 -12.58 -12.33
C CYS A 180 7.26 -13.86 -11.51
N ALA A 181 6.18 -14.60 -11.79
CA ALA A 181 5.88 -15.85 -11.09
C ALA A 181 6.98 -16.90 -11.23
N LYS A 182 7.68 -16.95 -12.38
CA LYS A 182 8.84 -17.82 -12.59
C LYS A 182 10.01 -17.54 -11.66
N ASP A 183 10.08 -16.33 -11.11
CA ASP A 183 11.08 -15.89 -10.15
C ASP A 183 10.62 -16.08 -8.71
N ASN A 184 9.52 -16.82 -8.47
CA ASN A 184 8.88 -17.00 -7.18
C ASN A 184 8.46 -15.65 -6.53
N ILE A 185 8.04 -14.68 -7.35
CA ILE A 185 7.53 -13.38 -6.89
C ILE A 185 6.02 -13.39 -7.04
N VAL A 186 5.32 -13.21 -5.92
CA VAL A 186 3.87 -13.13 -5.83
C VAL A 186 3.46 -11.66 -5.71
N ALA A 187 2.50 -11.23 -6.53
CA ALA A 187 1.94 -9.89 -6.45
C ALA A 187 0.44 -9.96 -6.18
N SER A 188 -0.03 -9.21 -5.20
CA SER A 188 -1.44 -9.13 -4.82
C SER A 188 -1.85 -7.68 -4.60
N CYS A 189 -3.15 -7.44 -4.65
CA CYS A 189 -3.73 -6.12 -4.46
C CYS A 189 -4.84 -6.16 -3.40
N VAL A 190 -4.99 -5.07 -2.66
CA VAL A 190 -6.17 -4.84 -1.81
C VAL A 190 -6.91 -3.61 -2.30
N ALA A 191 -8.24 -3.64 -2.25
CA ALA A 191 -9.13 -2.55 -2.67
C ALA A 191 -10.00 -2.08 -1.49
N PRO A 192 -9.46 -1.24 -0.60
CA PRO A 192 -10.23 -0.69 0.51
C PRO A 192 -11.37 0.21 0.03
N GLY A 193 -12.47 0.25 0.81
CA GLY A 193 -13.47 1.31 0.75
C GLY A 193 -13.05 2.52 1.59
N PHE A 194 -14.02 3.21 2.19
CA PHE A 194 -13.73 4.25 3.18
C PHE A 194 -13.19 3.63 4.47
N ILE A 195 -12.01 4.10 4.89
CA ILE A 195 -11.29 3.66 6.08
C ILE A 195 -11.01 4.86 6.98
N GLU A 196 -11.20 4.74 8.28
CA GLU A 196 -10.90 5.78 9.28
C GLU A 196 -9.41 6.11 9.27
N THR A 197 -9.04 7.15 8.50
CA THR A 197 -7.68 7.64 8.33
C THR A 197 -7.68 9.16 8.22
N GLU A 198 -6.53 9.80 8.46
CA GLU A 198 -6.39 11.23 8.22
C GLU A 198 -6.67 11.62 6.76
N MET A 199 -6.34 10.77 5.82
CA MET A 199 -6.61 10.98 4.39
C MET A 199 -8.10 11.06 4.08
N ALA A 200 -8.92 10.22 4.69
CA ALA A 200 -10.36 10.17 4.48
C ALA A 200 -11.13 11.14 5.38
N LYS A 201 -10.44 11.80 6.32
CA LYS A 201 -11.09 12.65 7.34
C LYS A 201 -11.96 13.76 6.75
N PRO A 202 -11.52 14.55 5.74
CA PRO A 202 -12.35 15.60 5.18
C PRO A 202 -13.68 15.08 4.64
N GLU A 203 -13.66 13.99 3.86
CA GLU A 203 -14.86 13.37 3.31
C GLU A 203 -15.77 12.77 4.40
N LEU A 204 -15.15 12.13 5.41
CA LEU A 204 -15.89 11.56 6.53
C LEU A 204 -16.53 12.64 7.43
N GLU A 205 -15.90 13.79 7.58
CA GLU A 205 -16.49 14.91 8.34
C GLU A 205 -17.65 15.55 7.58
N ALA A 206 -17.55 15.66 6.25
CA ALA A 206 -18.58 16.27 5.42
C ALA A 206 -19.76 15.33 5.13
N HIS A 207 -19.52 14.03 4.90
CA HIS A 207 -20.48 13.10 4.30
C HIS A 207 -20.63 11.77 5.04
N ARG A 208 -20.35 11.72 6.35
CA ARG A 208 -20.27 10.46 7.13
C ARG A 208 -21.53 9.60 7.04
N GLU A 209 -22.70 10.18 7.20
CA GLU A 209 -23.96 9.42 7.15
C GLU A 209 -24.25 8.85 5.77
N GLU A 210 -24.00 9.64 4.72
CA GLU A 210 -24.17 9.21 3.34
C GLU A 210 -23.21 8.06 3.00
N ILE A 211 -21.95 8.17 3.44
CA ILE A 211 -20.93 7.13 3.26
C ILE A 211 -21.34 5.84 3.97
N ILE A 212 -21.77 5.92 5.23
CA ILE A 212 -22.22 4.76 6.02
C ILE A 212 -23.44 4.11 5.39
N ASN A 213 -24.39 4.92 4.89
CA ASN A 213 -25.60 4.41 4.24
C ASN A 213 -25.32 3.61 2.95
N GLN A 214 -24.22 3.90 2.25
CA GLN A 214 -23.76 3.14 1.09
C GLN A 214 -23.05 1.82 1.46
N ILE A 215 -22.69 1.62 2.74
CA ILE A 215 -21.96 0.44 3.20
C ILE A 215 -22.94 -0.56 3.83
N PRO A 216 -23.14 -1.77 3.25
CA PRO A 216 -24.02 -2.79 3.83
C PRO A 216 -23.69 -3.14 5.28
N LEU A 217 -22.41 -3.18 5.69
CA LEU A 217 -22.00 -3.41 7.07
C LEU A 217 -22.25 -2.21 8.00
N ARG A 218 -22.80 -1.09 7.49
CA ARG A 218 -23.21 0.09 8.29
C ARG A 218 -22.12 0.69 9.16
N ARG A 219 -20.86 0.55 8.75
CA ARG A 219 -19.72 1.21 9.38
C ARG A 219 -18.63 1.53 8.36
N VAL A 220 -17.87 2.57 8.65
CA VAL A 220 -16.58 2.81 8.00
C VAL A 220 -15.59 1.73 8.42
N GLY A 221 -14.70 1.33 7.54
CA GLY A 221 -13.66 0.36 7.87
C GLY A 221 -12.60 0.96 8.81
N SER A 222 -11.98 0.12 9.63
CA SER A 222 -10.81 0.47 10.42
C SER A 222 -9.51 0.20 9.64
N VAL A 223 -8.41 0.85 10.02
CA VAL A 223 -7.08 0.52 9.51
C VAL A 223 -6.73 -0.95 9.77
N GLY A 224 -7.25 -1.53 10.86
CA GLY A 224 -7.08 -2.94 11.20
C GLY A 224 -7.78 -3.90 10.25
N ASP A 225 -8.93 -3.52 9.67
CA ASP A 225 -9.63 -4.34 8.66
C ASP A 225 -8.74 -4.54 7.42
N VAL A 226 -7.99 -3.50 7.01
CA VAL A 226 -7.10 -3.56 5.85
C VAL A 226 -5.77 -4.23 6.18
N ALA A 227 -5.13 -3.82 7.28
CA ALA A 227 -3.82 -4.32 7.67
C ALA A 227 -3.81 -5.85 7.96
N GLY A 228 -4.93 -6.40 8.43
CA GLY A 228 -5.10 -7.84 8.61
C GLY A 228 -5.04 -8.63 7.31
N VAL A 229 -5.67 -8.12 6.26
CA VAL A 229 -5.63 -8.74 4.92
C VAL A 229 -4.24 -8.58 4.29
N ILE A 230 -3.58 -7.42 4.45
CA ILE A 230 -2.21 -7.22 3.97
C ILE A 230 -1.24 -8.20 4.65
N LEU A 231 -1.37 -8.42 5.97
CA LEU A 231 -0.57 -9.42 6.70
C LEU A 231 -0.82 -10.84 6.17
N PHE A 232 -2.08 -11.21 5.94
CA PHE A 232 -2.44 -12.50 5.34
C PHE A 232 -1.77 -12.68 3.97
N LEU A 233 -1.83 -11.68 3.08
CA LEU A 233 -1.19 -11.72 1.76
C LEU A 233 0.34 -11.79 1.86
N ALA A 234 0.93 -11.17 2.86
CA ALA A 234 2.38 -11.23 3.11
C ALA A 234 2.84 -12.61 3.60
N SER A 235 1.96 -13.38 4.22
CA SER A 235 2.25 -14.73 4.73
C SER A 235 2.18 -15.80 3.63
N PRO A 236 2.71 -17.03 3.85
CA PRO A 236 2.57 -18.13 2.90
C PRO A 236 1.12 -18.51 2.56
N MET A 237 0.16 -18.16 3.42
CA MET A 237 -1.26 -18.41 3.18
C MET A 237 -1.83 -17.63 1.97
N GLY A 238 -1.19 -16.51 1.60
CA GLY A 238 -1.57 -15.68 0.46
C GLY A 238 -0.93 -16.08 -0.88
N ASP A 239 -0.07 -17.11 -0.94
CA ASP A 239 0.76 -17.41 -2.12
C ASP A 239 -0.05 -17.71 -3.38
N TYR A 240 -1.19 -18.39 -3.24
CA TYR A 240 -2.02 -18.74 -4.39
C TYR A 240 -2.96 -17.62 -4.87
N LEU A 241 -2.95 -16.46 -4.19
CA LEU A 241 -3.72 -15.26 -4.59
C LEU A 241 -2.92 -14.35 -5.53
N ASN A 242 -2.02 -14.92 -6.33
CA ASN A 242 -1.17 -14.19 -7.26
C ASN A 242 -1.99 -13.49 -8.35
N GLY A 243 -1.86 -12.18 -8.47
CA GLY A 243 -2.62 -11.32 -9.39
C GLY A 243 -4.02 -10.94 -8.90
N GLY A 244 -4.46 -11.50 -7.77
CA GLY A 244 -5.76 -11.22 -7.18
C GLY A 244 -5.86 -9.83 -6.57
N THR A 245 -7.08 -9.29 -6.58
CA THR A 245 -7.45 -8.09 -5.83
C THR A 245 -8.52 -8.47 -4.82
N ILE A 246 -8.34 -8.07 -3.56
CA ILE A 246 -9.27 -8.36 -2.47
C ILE A 246 -10.00 -7.09 -2.08
N ASP A 247 -11.34 -7.11 -2.21
CA ASP A 247 -12.21 -6.03 -1.76
C ASP A 247 -12.30 -6.01 -0.22
N ILE A 248 -12.04 -4.83 0.36
CA ILE A 248 -12.12 -4.58 1.81
C ILE A 248 -12.96 -3.32 2.03
N ASN A 249 -14.27 -3.41 1.74
CA ASN A 249 -15.12 -2.23 1.63
C ASN A 249 -16.49 -2.38 2.29
N GLY A 250 -16.70 -3.43 3.08
CA GLY A 250 -17.96 -3.66 3.80
C GLY A 250 -19.16 -3.95 2.87
N GLY A 251 -18.90 -4.36 1.63
CA GLY A 251 -19.91 -4.65 0.62
C GLY A 251 -20.36 -3.41 -0.18
N SER A 252 -19.67 -2.26 -0.05
CA SER A 252 -20.05 -1.03 -0.77
C SER A 252 -19.77 -1.07 -2.26
N TRP A 253 -19.00 -2.06 -2.73
CA TRP A 253 -18.73 -2.33 -4.14
C TRP A 253 -18.27 -3.78 -4.36
N PHE A 254 -18.64 -4.36 -5.50
CA PHE A 254 -18.19 -5.69 -5.96
C PHE A 254 -17.60 -5.56 -7.38
N GLN A 255 -16.50 -6.28 -7.67
CA GLN A 255 -15.87 -6.35 -8.98
C GLN A 255 -16.07 -7.73 -9.64
#